data_ac1426ce3d26fd03208f1035903c7d8c
#
_entry.id   ac1426ce3d26fd03208f1035903c7d8c
#
_cell.length_a   1.000
_cell.length_b   1.000
_cell.length_c   1.000
_cell.angle_alpha   90.00
_cell.angle_beta   90.00
_cell.angle_gamma   90.00
#
_symmetry.space_group_name_H-M   'P 1'
#
loop_
_entity.id
_entity.type
_entity.pdbx_description
1 polymer ?
#
loop_
_entity_poly.entity_id
_entity_poly.type
_entity_poly.pdbx_seq_one_letter_code
_entity_poly.pdbx_strand_id
1 'polypeptide(L)'
;ATIDGKRYEVPVDNLEVADVTGAGDCFLASFVYALTKGYDCEKAIKVAVRGSTESVKHAGTYILKKADLEDVVVWTNGVFDILHIGHLKLLRHAYSLGNRLIVGINSDASVKRLKGDLRPINDQNTRKELLLELGFVDDVIIFDDDTPLEAMTVLEPDIIVKGGDYTFDTVVGNHLAEVVIFPTVEGHSTSATIKKIDNSN
;
A
#
# COMPACT_ATOMS: atom_id res chain seq x y z
N ALA A 1 -6.48 -29.82 -6.07
CA ALA A 1 -6.49 -30.56 -4.80
C ALA A 1 -7.79 -31.35 -4.67
N THR A 2 -7.76 -32.45 -3.93
CA THR A 2 -8.95 -33.23 -3.59
C THR A 2 -9.00 -33.39 -2.06
N ILE A 3 -10.09 -32.95 -1.44
CA ILE A 3 -10.31 -33.03 0.02
C ILE A 3 -11.71 -33.62 0.22
N ASP A 4 -11.80 -34.67 1.02
CA ASP A 4 -13.06 -35.39 1.30
C ASP A 4 -13.88 -35.75 0.05
N GLY A 5 -13.17 -36.15 -1.02
CA GLY A 5 -13.77 -36.53 -2.30
C GLY A 5 -14.20 -35.33 -3.18
N LYS A 6 -14.14 -34.11 -2.69
CA LYS A 6 -14.44 -32.90 -3.47
C LYS A 6 -13.16 -32.37 -4.15
N ARG A 7 -13.23 -32.15 -5.47
CA ARG A 7 -12.13 -31.59 -6.26
C ARG A 7 -12.18 -30.07 -6.24
N TYR A 8 -11.03 -29.46 -5.98
CA TYR A 8 -10.83 -28.01 -6.00
C TYR A 8 -9.83 -27.66 -7.09
N GLU A 9 -10.22 -26.74 -7.98
CA GLU A 9 -9.36 -26.19 -9.03
C GLU A 9 -9.25 -24.68 -8.82
N VAL A 10 -8.03 -24.20 -8.70
CA VAL A 10 -7.73 -22.77 -8.64
C VAL A 10 -6.90 -22.46 -9.87
N PRO A 11 -7.44 -21.67 -10.82
CA PRO A 11 -6.67 -21.25 -11.98
C PRO A 11 -5.49 -20.37 -11.54
N VAL A 12 -4.38 -20.50 -12.23
CA VAL A 12 -3.21 -19.65 -12.09
C VAL A 12 -2.99 -18.98 -13.43
N ASP A 13 -2.90 -17.66 -13.45
CA ASP A 13 -2.64 -16.89 -14.67
C ASP A 13 -1.23 -17.18 -15.21
N ASN A 14 -0.97 -16.76 -16.46
CA ASN A 14 0.35 -16.90 -17.09
C ASN A 14 1.43 -16.33 -16.20
N LEU A 15 2.28 -17.21 -15.70
CA LEU A 15 3.30 -16.90 -14.71
C LEU A 15 4.70 -17.02 -15.32
N GLU A 16 5.50 -15.98 -15.18
CA GLU A 16 6.94 -16.11 -15.41
C GLU A 16 7.57 -16.82 -14.21
N VAL A 17 7.91 -18.09 -14.41
CA VAL A 17 8.51 -18.93 -13.38
C VAL A 17 10.03 -18.74 -13.40
N ALA A 18 10.59 -18.21 -12.31
CA ALA A 18 12.02 -18.07 -12.14
C ALA A 18 12.65 -19.36 -11.57
N ASP A 19 12.02 -19.95 -10.56
CA ASP A 19 12.47 -21.19 -9.90
C ASP A 19 11.27 -21.89 -9.23
N VAL A 20 11.26 -23.21 -9.25
CA VAL A 20 10.23 -24.01 -8.58
C VAL A 20 10.68 -24.57 -7.23
N THR A 21 11.91 -24.27 -6.81
CA THR A 21 12.48 -24.75 -5.55
C THR A 21 11.68 -24.24 -4.36
N GLY A 22 11.20 -25.15 -3.52
CA GLY A 22 10.42 -24.82 -2.32
C GLY A 22 8.96 -24.44 -2.56
N ALA A 23 8.45 -24.45 -3.81
CA ALA A 23 7.05 -24.11 -4.09
C ALA A 23 6.06 -25.03 -3.35
N GLY A 24 6.37 -26.31 -3.22
CA GLY A 24 5.58 -27.28 -2.45
C GLY A 24 5.55 -26.95 -0.96
N ASP A 25 6.70 -26.56 -0.40
CA ASP A 25 6.83 -26.17 1.01
C ASP A 25 6.06 -24.88 1.29
N CYS A 26 6.16 -23.90 0.38
CA CYS A 26 5.37 -22.65 0.44
C CYS A 26 3.87 -22.95 0.34
N PHE A 27 3.44 -23.85 -0.54
CA PHE A 27 2.05 -24.27 -0.62
C PHE A 27 1.57 -24.87 0.71
N LEU A 28 2.32 -25.83 1.27
CA LEU A 28 1.94 -26.49 2.51
C LEU A 28 1.91 -25.50 3.69
N ALA A 29 2.93 -24.66 3.82
CA ALA A 29 3.00 -23.64 4.86
C ALA A 29 1.82 -22.66 4.78
N SER A 30 1.49 -22.18 3.57
CA SER A 30 0.38 -21.28 3.33
C SER A 30 -0.97 -21.94 3.63
N PHE A 31 -1.12 -23.23 3.29
CA PHE A 31 -2.34 -23.98 3.56
C PHE A 31 -2.57 -24.15 5.06
N VAL A 32 -1.54 -24.58 5.79
CA VAL A 32 -1.59 -24.70 7.26
C VAL A 32 -1.88 -23.36 7.91
N TYR A 33 -1.19 -22.29 7.47
CA TYR A 33 -1.44 -20.94 7.96
C TYR A 33 -2.92 -20.54 7.80
N ALA A 34 -3.50 -20.74 6.63
CA ALA A 34 -4.90 -20.41 6.37
C ALA A 34 -5.88 -21.21 7.28
N LEU A 35 -5.59 -22.49 7.53
CA LEU A 35 -6.37 -23.30 8.48
C LEU A 35 -6.27 -22.79 9.93
N THR A 36 -5.10 -22.31 10.36
CA THR A 36 -4.93 -21.71 11.70
C THR A 36 -5.72 -20.39 11.87
N LYS A 37 -6.02 -19.71 10.75
CA LYS A 37 -6.89 -18.54 10.71
C LYS A 37 -8.39 -18.87 10.69
N GLY A 38 -8.74 -20.17 10.72
CA GLY A 38 -10.13 -20.62 10.69
C GLY A 38 -10.77 -20.57 9.30
N TYR A 39 -9.99 -20.45 8.23
CA TYR A 39 -10.52 -20.49 6.87
C TYR A 39 -10.98 -21.90 6.52
N ASP A 40 -12.04 -22.01 5.73
CA ASP A 40 -12.46 -23.29 5.17
C ASP A 40 -11.45 -23.82 4.15
N CYS A 41 -11.61 -25.08 3.74
CA CYS A 41 -10.66 -25.74 2.84
C CYS A 41 -10.56 -25.02 1.47
N GLU A 42 -11.65 -24.43 0.97
CA GLU A 42 -11.64 -23.77 -0.33
C GLU A 42 -10.79 -22.48 -0.27
N LYS A 43 -11.01 -21.66 0.75
CA LYS A 43 -10.23 -20.46 0.98
C LYS A 43 -8.78 -20.79 1.29
N ALA A 44 -8.54 -21.83 2.11
CA ALA A 44 -7.19 -22.27 2.44
C ALA A 44 -6.38 -22.73 1.21
N ILE A 45 -7.02 -23.41 0.24
CA ILE A 45 -6.37 -23.79 -1.02
C ILE A 45 -6.04 -22.53 -1.87
N LYS A 46 -6.92 -21.54 -1.92
CA LYS A 46 -6.66 -20.28 -2.64
C LYS A 46 -5.44 -19.55 -2.06
N VAL A 47 -5.35 -19.46 -0.73
CA VAL A 47 -4.18 -18.90 -0.03
C VAL A 47 -2.91 -19.72 -0.32
N ALA A 48 -2.99 -21.04 -0.31
CA ALA A 48 -1.87 -21.93 -0.59
C ALA A 48 -1.36 -21.80 -2.04
N VAL A 49 -2.26 -21.71 -3.00
CA VAL A 49 -1.92 -21.44 -4.43
C VAL A 49 -1.23 -20.08 -4.54
N ARG A 50 -1.75 -19.04 -3.89
CA ARG A 50 -1.18 -17.70 -3.92
C ARG A 50 0.25 -17.69 -3.35
N GLY A 51 0.49 -18.27 -2.18
CA GLY A 51 1.83 -18.34 -1.58
C GLY A 51 2.83 -19.13 -2.41
N SER A 52 2.42 -20.27 -3.00
CA SER A 52 3.30 -21.04 -3.90
C SER A 52 3.54 -20.31 -5.23
N THR A 53 2.54 -19.62 -5.76
CA THR A 53 2.65 -18.80 -6.97
C THR A 53 3.63 -17.65 -6.77
N GLU A 54 3.60 -17.01 -5.61
CA GLU A 54 4.56 -15.95 -5.30
C GLU A 54 5.98 -16.50 -5.20
N SER A 55 6.16 -17.65 -4.54
CA SER A 55 7.49 -18.24 -4.35
C SER A 55 8.20 -18.55 -5.67
N VAL A 56 7.49 -19.01 -6.71
CA VAL A 56 8.13 -19.40 -7.99
C VAL A 56 8.56 -18.21 -8.86
N LYS A 57 8.16 -16.98 -8.52
CA LYS A 57 8.63 -15.75 -9.17
C LYS A 57 10.05 -15.37 -8.74
N HIS A 58 10.58 -16.01 -7.69
CA HIS A 58 11.87 -15.68 -7.10
C HIS A 58 12.85 -16.84 -7.28
N ALA A 59 14.13 -16.53 -7.58
CA ALA A 59 15.17 -17.54 -7.66
C ALA A 59 15.61 -17.97 -6.26
N GLY A 60 15.74 -19.28 -6.05
CA GLY A 60 16.17 -19.88 -4.77
C GLY A 60 15.05 -19.96 -3.73
N THR A 61 15.43 -20.09 -2.46
CA THR A 61 14.47 -20.22 -1.36
C THR A 61 13.77 -18.89 -1.07
N TYR A 62 12.46 -18.86 -1.20
CA TYR A 62 11.64 -17.69 -0.90
C TYR A 62 11.04 -17.77 0.51
N ILE A 63 11.07 -16.63 1.22
CA ILE A 63 10.44 -16.50 2.54
C ILE A 63 9.10 -15.79 2.35
N LEU A 64 8.01 -16.52 2.62
CA LEU A 64 6.65 -15.98 2.53
C LEU A 64 6.44 -14.79 3.48
N LYS A 65 5.80 -13.75 2.96
CA LYS A 65 5.37 -12.56 3.70
C LYS A 65 3.86 -12.63 3.96
N LYS A 66 3.37 -11.86 4.93
CA LYS A 66 1.93 -11.76 5.20
C LYS A 66 1.14 -11.37 3.94
N ALA A 67 1.62 -10.41 3.17
CA ALA A 67 1.01 -9.95 1.93
C ALA A 67 0.90 -11.01 0.83
N ASP A 68 1.72 -12.07 0.89
CA ASP A 68 1.62 -13.20 -0.05
C ASP A 68 0.44 -14.11 0.28
N LEU A 69 -0.10 -14.03 1.49
CA LEU A 69 -1.10 -14.93 2.04
C LEU A 69 -2.44 -14.25 2.32
N GLU A 70 -2.44 -12.97 2.68
CA GLU A 70 -3.60 -12.18 3.04
C GLU A 70 -3.69 -10.93 2.16
N ASP A 71 -4.88 -10.35 2.10
CA ASP A 71 -5.05 -9.01 1.53
C ASP A 71 -4.63 -7.99 2.59
N VAL A 72 -3.44 -7.43 2.39
CA VAL A 72 -2.88 -6.41 3.27
C VAL A 72 -3.08 -5.04 2.62
N VAL A 73 -3.97 -4.24 3.20
CA VAL A 73 -4.26 -2.87 2.76
C VAL A 73 -3.30 -1.90 3.43
N VAL A 74 -2.51 -1.22 2.63
CA VAL A 74 -1.59 -0.18 3.11
C VAL A 74 -2.18 1.18 2.81
N TRP A 75 -2.22 2.03 3.82
CA TRP A 75 -2.65 3.41 3.72
C TRP A 75 -1.48 4.37 3.87
N THR A 76 -1.44 5.39 3.04
CA THR A 76 -0.68 6.62 3.30
C THR A 76 -1.52 7.82 2.90
N ASN A 77 -1.25 8.98 3.49
CA ASN A 77 -1.96 10.19 3.08
C ASN A 77 -1.09 11.43 3.12
N GLY A 78 -1.46 12.40 2.29
CA GLY A 78 -0.81 13.70 2.17
C GLY A 78 -1.50 14.59 1.16
N VAL A 79 -0.95 15.79 0.95
CA VAL A 79 -1.47 16.69 -0.08
C VAL A 79 -1.07 16.23 -1.49
N PHE A 80 0.15 15.73 -1.67
CA PHE A 80 0.73 15.27 -2.94
C PHE A 80 0.56 16.30 -4.10
N ASP A 81 0.77 17.57 -3.79
CA ASP A 81 0.49 18.68 -4.72
C ASP A 81 1.46 18.68 -5.92
N ILE A 82 2.77 18.80 -5.64
CA ILE A 82 3.82 18.63 -6.64
C ILE A 82 4.59 17.37 -6.28
N LEU A 83 4.47 16.32 -7.11
CA LEU A 83 5.18 15.08 -6.89
C LEU A 83 6.69 15.27 -7.03
N HIS A 84 7.43 14.66 -6.13
CA HIS A 84 8.89 14.65 -6.12
C HIS A 84 9.43 13.30 -5.65
N ILE A 85 10.73 13.09 -5.78
CA ILE A 85 11.35 11.80 -5.49
C ILE A 85 11.10 11.31 -4.04
N GLY A 86 10.95 12.24 -3.08
CA GLY A 86 10.58 11.89 -1.70
C GLY A 86 9.22 11.20 -1.61
N HIS A 87 8.21 11.74 -2.32
CA HIS A 87 6.89 11.10 -2.43
C HIS A 87 6.99 9.72 -3.10
N LEU A 88 7.73 9.60 -4.21
CA LEU A 88 7.86 8.32 -4.92
C LEU A 88 8.52 7.24 -4.07
N LYS A 89 9.56 7.60 -3.31
CA LYS A 89 10.23 6.64 -2.41
C LYS A 89 9.30 6.19 -1.27
N LEU A 90 8.57 7.12 -0.65
CA LEU A 90 7.57 6.80 0.37
C LEU A 90 6.47 5.89 -0.18
N LEU A 91 5.91 6.23 -1.33
CA LEU A 91 4.84 5.44 -1.96
C LEU A 91 5.33 4.04 -2.37
N ARG A 92 6.54 3.91 -2.94
CA ARG A 92 7.14 2.61 -3.25
C ARG A 92 7.40 1.77 -2.00
N HIS A 93 7.86 2.40 -0.92
CA HIS A 93 8.03 1.71 0.35
C HIS A 93 6.68 1.23 0.89
N ALA A 94 5.66 2.10 0.89
CA ALA A 94 4.31 1.72 1.29
C ALA A 94 3.77 0.54 0.46
N TYR A 95 3.91 0.58 -0.86
CA TYR A 95 3.53 -0.53 -1.74
C TYR A 95 4.24 -1.85 -1.40
N SER A 96 5.51 -1.81 -0.96
CA SER A 96 6.27 -3.02 -0.62
C SER A 96 5.83 -3.71 0.68
N LEU A 97 4.96 -3.08 1.48
CA LEU A 97 4.49 -3.60 2.77
C LEU A 97 3.18 -4.38 2.66
N GLY A 98 2.46 -4.24 1.55
CA GLY A 98 1.20 -4.94 1.33
C GLY A 98 0.96 -5.26 -0.14
N ASN A 99 -0.26 -5.55 -0.48
CA ASN A 99 -0.68 -5.87 -1.84
C ASN A 99 -1.81 -4.96 -2.37
N ARG A 100 -2.25 -4.02 -1.55
CA ARG A 100 -3.13 -2.93 -1.96
C ARG A 100 -2.66 -1.63 -1.31
N LEU A 101 -2.18 -0.69 -2.13
CA LEU A 101 -1.80 0.64 -1.68
C LEU A 101 -2.93 1.64 -1.97
N ILE A 102 -3.53 2.16 -0.93
CA ILE A 102 -4.54 3.21 -1.00
C ILE A 102 -3.95 4.53 -0.51
N VAL A 103 -4.06 5.58 -1.31
CA VAL A 103 -3.51 6.90 -0.98
C VAL A 103 -4.64 7.88 -0.68
N GLY A 104 -4.65 8.43 0.53
CA GLY A 104 -5.56 9.52 0.89
C GLY A 104 -4.98 10.88 0.47
N ILE A 105 -5.79 11.71 -0.19
CA ILE A 105 -5.41 13.09 -0.48
C ILE A 105 -6.46 14.07 0.03
N ASN A 106 -5.99 15.18 0.59
CA ASN A 106 -6.89 16.26 0.99
C ASN A 106 -7.58 16.87 -0.23
N SER A 107 -8.88 17.21 -0.13
CA SER A 107 -9.58 18.02 -1.12
C SER A 107 -8.91 19.40 -1.29
N ASP A 108 -9.20 20.09 -2.36
CA ASP A 108 -8.69 21.46 -2.56
C ASP A 108 -9.15 22.42 -1.45
N ALA A 109 -10.37 22.25 -0.96
CA ALA A 109 -10.88 23.03 0.16
C ALA A 109 -10.12 22.75 1.46
N SER A 110 -9.87 21.47 1.77
CA SER A 110 -9.06 21.08 2.93
C SER A 110 -7.61 21.62 2.81
N VAL A 111 -6.99 21.53 1.63
CA VAL A 111 -5.63 22.06 1.42
C VAL A 111 -5.58 23.56 1.63
N LYS A 112 -6.57 24.33 1.15
CA LYS A 112 -6.65 25.79 1.38
C LYS A 112 -6.74 26.12 2.86
N ARG A 113 -7.57 25.40 3.63
CA ARG A 113 -7.64 25.57 5.08
C ARG A 113 -6.31 25.32 5.79
N LEU A 114 -5.58 24.29 5.37
CA LEU A 114 -4.35 23.83 6.03
C LEU A 114 -3.09 24.57 5.57
N LYS A 115 -3.04 25.05 4.31
CA LYS A 115 -1.82 25.60 3.67
C LYS A 115 -1.97 27.01 3.12
N GLY A 116 -3.18 27.58 3.17
CA GLY A 116 -3.51 28.92 2.65
C GLY A 116 -4.03 28.90 1.21
N ASP A 117 -4.64 30.04 0.80
CA ASP A 117 -5.42 30.17 -0.44
C ASP A 117 -4.63 29.94 -1.73
N LEU A 118 -3.29 30.08 -1.70
CA LEU A 118 -2.42 29.84 -2.85
C LEU A 118 -2.09 28.35 -3.05
N ARG A 119 -2.68 27.47 -2.27
CA ARG A 119 -2.51 26.02 -2.36
C ARG A 119 -3.87 25.33 -2.48
N PRO A 120 -3.96 24.17 -3.17
CA PRO A 120 -2.88 23.51 -3.88
C PRO A 120 -2.56 24.18 -5.23
N ILE A 121 -1.42 23.83 -5.84
CA ILE A 121 -1.06 24.23 -7.21
C ILE A 121 -1.84 23.38 -8.22
N ASN A 122 -1.85 22.05 -8.01
CA ASN A 122 -2.63 21.10 -8.79
C ASN A 122 -3.96 20.81 -8.08
N ASP A 123 -5.06 20.88 -8.81
CA ASP A 123 -6.37 20.51 -8.26
C ASP A 123 -6.43 19.02 -7.87
N GLN A 124 -7.41 18.69 -7.03
CA GLN A 124 -7.54 17.35 -6.44
C GLN A 124 -7.68 16.23 -7.49
N ASN A 125 -8.30 16.48 -8.64
CA ASN A 125 -8.47 15.47 -9.68
C ASN A 125 -7.14 15.20 -10.38
N THR A 126 -6.41 16.27 -10.75
CA THR A 126 -5.06 16.16 -11.29
C THR A 126 -4.11 15.41 -10.33
N ARG A 127 -4.17 15.73 -9.03
CA ARG A 127 -3.37 15.03 -8.02
C ARG A 127 -3.73 13.55 -7.90
N LYS A 128 -5.02 13.23 -7.95
CA LYS A 128 -5.52 11.85 -7.98
C LYS A 128 -5.03 11.10 -9.20
N GLU A 129 -5.21 11.65 -10.39
CA GLU A 129 -4.77 11.02 -11.66
C GLU A 129 -3.27 10.76 -11.66
N LEU A 130 -2.45 11.75 -11.28
CA LEU A 130 -0.99 11.59 -11.21
C LEU A 130 -0.55 10.45 -10.28
N LEU A 131 -1.26 10.24 -9.19
CA LEU A 131 -0.97 9.12 -8.27
C LEU A 131 -1.37 7.77 -8.85
N LEU A 132 -2.53 7.68 -9.51
CA LEU A 132 -2.99 6.45 -10.14
C LEU A 132 -2.09 6.02 -11.32
N GLU A 133 -1.57 6.98 -12.09
CA GLU A 133 -0.65 6.73 -13.20
C GLU A 133 0.73 6.16 -12.76
N LEU A 134 1.03 6.13 -11.47
CA LEU A 134 2.24 5.47 -10.96
C LEU A 134 2.22 3.94 -11.12
N GLY A 135 1.06 3.35 -11.40
CA GLY A 135 0.87 1.92 -11.70
C GLY A 135 1.05 0.97 -10.51
N PHE A 136 1.47 1.45 -9.34
CA PHE A 136 1.57 0.70 -8.09
C PHE A 136 0.71 1.32 -6.97
N VAL A 137 -0.10 2.31 -7.28
CA VAL A 137 -1.15 2.85 -6.41
C VAL A 137 -2.47 2.27 -6.89
N ASP A 138 -3.15 1.52 -6.04
CA ASP A 138 -4.36 0.79 -6.42
C ASP A 138 -5.60 1.68 -6.39
N ASP A 139 -5.66 2.65 -5.46
CA ASP A 139 -6.75 3.63 -5.42
C ASP A 139 -6.32 4.91 -4.70
N VAL A 140 -7.08 5.99 -4.96
CA VAL A 140 -6.89 7.30 -4.31
C VAL A 140 -8.21 7.83 -3.79
N ILE A 141 -8.28 8.04 -2.48
CA ILE A 141 -9.44 8.58 -1.76
C ILE A 141 -9.24 10.07 -1.52
N ILE A 142 -10.15 10.89 -2.01
CA ILE A 142 -10.18 12.34 -1.71
C ILE A 142 -11.04 12.52 -0.46
N PHE A 143 -10.51 13.17 0.57
CA PHE A 143 -11.25 13.50 1.79
C PHE A 143 -11.24 15.03 2.05
N ASP A 144 -12.33 15.56 2.57
CA ASP A 144 -12.48 17.01 2.82
C ASP A 144 -12.13 17.41 4.24
N ASP A 145 -12.13 16.47 5.17
CA ASP A 145 -11.77 16.72 6.55
C ASP A 145 -10.30 17.17 6.70
N ASP A 146 -10.00 17.85 7.80
CA ASP A 146 -8.64 18.28 8.11
C ASP A 146 -7.74 17.10 8.50
N THR A 147 -8.35 15.97 8.88
CA THR A 147 -7.67 14.71 9.19
C THR A 147 -8.24 13.56 8.38
N PRO A 148 -7.47 12.51 8.07
CA PRO A 148 -7.93 11.35 7.30
C PRO A 148 -8.69 10.31 8.14
N LEU A 149 -9.05 10.60 9.39
CA LEU A 149 -9.53 9.61 10.35
C LEU A 149 -10.79 8.88 9.87
N GLU A 150 -11.77 9.61 9.34
CA GLU A 150 -13.02 9.03 8.85
C GLU A 150 -12.75 8.08 7.67
N ALA A 151 -11.96 8.52 6.68
CA ALA A 151 -11.60 7.69 5.54
C ALA A 151 -10.87 6.41 5.96
N MET A 152 -9.95 6.48 6.93
CA MET A 152 -9.25 5.31 7.46
C MET A 152 -10.16 4.40 8.27
N THR A 153 -11.11 4.96 9.03
CA THR A 153 -12.09 4.16 9.80
C THR A 153 -13.00 3.34 8.89
N VAL A 154 -13.37 3.89 7.72
CA VAL A 154 -14.18 3.17 6.71
C VAL A 154 -13.34 2.15 5.94
N LEU A 155 -12.08 2.50 5.63
CA LEU A 155 -11.19 1.63 4.86
C LEU A 155 -10.66 0.44 5.67
N GLU A 156 -10.48 0.60 6.99
CA GLU A 156 -9.86 -0.38 7.89
C GLU A 156 -8.51 -0.90 7.36
N PRO A 157 -7.50 -0.02 7.17
CA PRO A 157 -6.21 -0.46 6.66
C PRO A 157 -5.48 -1.35 7.67
N ASP A 158 -4.61 -2.25 7.18
CA ASP A 158 -3.72 -3.06 8.02
C ASP A 158 -2.47 -2.29 8.44
N ILE A 159 -1.97 -1.40 7.56
CA ILE A 159 -0.73 -0.64 7.77
C ILE A 159 -0.94 0.82 7.38
N ILE A 160 -0.48 1.73 8.23
CA ILE A 160 -0.41 3.17 7.97
C ILE A 160 1.04 3.58 7.78
N VAL A 161 1.40 4.15 6.63
CA VAL A 161 2.76 4.65 6.35
C VAL A 161 2.78 6.17 6.41
N LYS A 162 3.76 6.74 7.14
CA LYS A 162 3.96 8.20 7.25
C LYS A 162 5.42 8.58 7.02
N GLY A 163 5.65 9.83 6.59
CA GLY A 163 7.00 10.39 6.47
C GLY A 163 7.68 10.61 7.82
N GLY A 164 9.00 10.76 7.82
CA GLY A 164 9.84 10.81 9.02
C GLY A 164 9.74 12.07 9.89
N ASP A 165 8.89 13.04 9.53
CA ASP A 165 8.50 14.18 10.36
C ASP A 165 7.37 13.85 11.36
N TYR A 166 6.85 12.61 11.31
CA TYR A 166 5.88 12.06 12.24
C TYR A 166 6.54 11.11 13.25
N THR A 167 5.96 11.04 14.44
CA THR A 167 6.20 9.97 15.43
C THR A 167 4.95 9.11 15.54
N PHE A 168 5.06 7.91 16.12
CA PHE A 168 3.91 7.03 16.32
C PHE A 168 2.73 7.78 16.96
N ASP A 169 2.98 8.54 18.03
CA ASP A 169 1.94 9.25 18.82
C ASP A 169 1.26 10.38 18.03
N THR A 170 1.95 10.94 17.03
CA THR A 170 1.41 12.05 16.21
C THR A 170 0.68 11.58 14.95
N VAL A 171 0.74 10.28 14.63
CA VAL A 171 0.02 9.73 13.48
C VAL A 171 -1.46 9.60 13.82
N VAL A 172 -2.29 10.31 13.06
CA VAL A 172 -3.76 10.17 13.16
C VAL A 172 -4.15 8.74 12.80
N GLY A 173 -4.98 8.10 13.64
CA GLY A 173 -5.41 6.73 13.43
C GLY A 173 -4.39 5.66 13.81
N ASN A 174 -3.35 5.99 14.60
CA ASN A 174 -2.33 5.06 15.08
C ASN A 174 -2.87 3.84 15.86
N HIS A 175 -4.11 3.92 16.34
CA HIS A 175 -4.82 2.85 17.04
C HIS A 175 -5.60 1.93 16.08
N LEU A 176 -5.74 2.29 14.79
CA LEU A 176 -6.51 1.53 13.81
C LEU A 176 -5.66 0.46 13.11
N ALA A 177 -4.35 0.67 12.98
CA ALA A 177 -3.48 -0.18 12.18
C ALA A 177 -2.02 -0.11 12.66
N GLU A 178 -1.18 -1.00 12.15
CA GLU A 178 0.28 -0.94 12.31
C GLU A 178 0.83 0.34 11.68
N VAL A 179 1.66 1.10 12.41
CA VAL A 179 2.25 2.35 11.90
C VAL A 179 3.70 2.13 11.52
N VAL A 180 4.04 2.49 10.29
CA VAL A 180 5.41 2.46 9.74
C VAL A 180 5.84 3.88 9.40
N ILE A 181 6.95 4.33 9.98
CA ILE A 181 7.55 5.64 9.70
C ILE A 181 8.65 5.49 8.65
N PHE A 182 8.45 6.10 7.49
CA PHE A 182 9.44 6.12 6.42
C PHE A 182 10.39 7.31 6.59
N PRO A 183 11.73 7.13 6.56
CA PRO A 183 12.69 8.20 6.74
C PRO A 183 12.51 9.34 5.72
N THR A 184 12.66 10.59 6.18
CA THR A 184 12.60 11.76 5.30
C THR A 184 13.72 11.71 4.25
N VAL A 185 13.37 12.00 3.00
CA VAL A 185 14.36 12.15 1.92
C VAL A 185 14.82 13.60 1.88
N GLU A 186 16.05 13.84 2.33
CA GLU A 186 16.62 15.19 2.41
C GLU A 186 16.63 15.93 1.06
N GLY A 187 16.44 17.24 1.11
CA GLY A 187 16.52 18.13 -0.06
C GLY A 187 15.27 18.12 -0.98
N HIS A 188 14.24 17.35 -0.65
CA HIS A 188 13.04 17.23 -1.47
C HIS A 188 11.77 17.54 -0.69
N SER A 189 11.15 18.70 -0.97
CA SER A 189 9.81 19.05 -0.50
C SER A 189 9.10 19.97 -1.49
N THR A 190 7.78 19.87 -1.56
CA THR A 190 6.94 20.76 -2.39
C THR A 190 7.20 22.23 -2.07
N SER A 191 7.32 22.60 -0.80
CA SER A 191 7.59 23.99 -0.39
C SER A 191 8.98 24.48 -0.84
N ALA A 192 10.02 23.62 -0.84
CA ALA A 192 11.32 23.97 -1.36
C ALA A 192 11.31 24.15 -2.89
N THR A 193 10.53 23.33 -3.60
CA THR A 193 10.35 23.45 -5.06
C THR A 193 9.68 24.78 -5.42
N ILE A 194 8.59 25.14 -4.74
CA ILE A 194 7.89 26.41 -4.97
C ILE A 194 8.82 27.59 -4.71
N LYS A 195 9.53 27.62 -3.58
CA LYS A 195 10.50 28.68 -3.26
C LYS A 195 11.60 28.83 -4.31
N LYS A 196 12.06 27.73 -4.93
CA LYS A 196 13.06 27.79 -6.02
C LYS A 196 12.47 28.47 -7.26
N ILE A 197 11.21 28.17 -7.61
CA ILE A 197 10.52 28.79 -8.77
C ILE A 197 10.33 30.29 -8.51
N ASP A 198 9.84 30.68 -7.33
CA ASP A 198 9.61 32.07 -6.95
C ASP A 198 10.91 32.91 -6.96
N ASN A 199 12.02 32.33 -6.54
CA ASN A 199 13.33 33.00 -6.52
C ASN A 199 14.01 33.02 -7.90
N SER A 200 13.46 32.37 -8.91
CA SER A 200 14.00 32.31 -10.28
C SER A 200 13.37 33.33 -11.22
N ASN A 201 12.38 34.07 -10.73
CA ASN A 201 11.71 35.22 -11.39
C ASN A 201 12.14 36.53 -10.76
#